data_b46cb9ae66736e70a8b8b9fabf012935
#
_entry.id   b46cb9ae66736e70a8b8b9fabf012935
#
_cell.length_a   1.000
_cell.length_b   1.000
_cell.length_c   1.000
_cell.angle_alpha   90.00
_cell.angle_beta   90.00
_cell.angle_gamma   90.00
#
_symmetry.space_group_name_H-M   'P 1'
#
loop_
_entity.id
_entity.type
_entity.pdbx_description
1 polymer ?
#
loop_
_entity_poly.entity_id
_entity_poly.type
_entity_poly.pdbx_seq_one_letter_code
_entity_poly.pdbx_strand_id
1 'polypeptide(L)'
;MRMRKKRHGNERLLALSSLLYPNASEIWENPAEVFGNDNPLKLEVGCGKGDFITALSERDTEFNYVALERVSDVAVCAVEKYAKHRGLGALGANGGWQTPDGRLFKNGESWDMPLELRGNVRFIVGEANDVVTRMPDNSLAGIIANFSDPWSRKCTYEKRRLTHPAYLENYKRVLTPDGLFSFKTDDETLFDYTVEMLPTCGFEIVFETRDLHASERAAGNIITEYERNFMNQGIKI
;
A
#
# COMPACT_ATOMS: atom_id res chain seq x y z
N MET A 1 13.15 6.52 -10.22
CA MET A 1 12.77 6.70 -11.67
C MET A 1 11.44 7.45 -11.74
N ARG A 2 11.37 8.61 -12.41
CA ARG A 2 10.10 9.35 -12.53
C ARG A 2 9.17 8.61 -13.50
N MET A 3 8.00 8.17 -13.02
CA MET A 3 7.03 7.47 -13.86
C MET A 3 6.45 8.42 -14.93
N ARG A 4 6.25 7.90 -16.15
CA ARG A 4 5.59 8.67 -17.21
C ARG A 4 4.10 8.78 -16.90
N LYS A 5 3.51 9.97 -17.16
CA LYS A 5 2.08 10.19 -17.03
C LYS A 5 1.29 9.12 -17.79
N LYS A 6 0.32 8.51 -17.13
CA LYS A 6 -0.55 7.51 -17.77
C LYS A 6 -1.59 8.22 -18.63
N ARG A 7 -1.69 7.79 -19.88
CA ARG A 7 -2.74 8.28 -20.77
C ARG A 7 -4.09 7.91 -20.17
N HIS A 8 -4.97 8.90 -19.99
CA HIS A 8 -6.31 8.73 -19.39
C HIS A 8 -6.30 8.12 -17.98
N GLY A 9 -5.26 8.34 -17.16
CA GLY A 9 -5.11 7.69 -15.86
C GLY A 9 -6.32 7.89 -14.94
N ASN A 10 -6.76 9.13 -14.75
CA ASN A 10 -7.92 9.41 -13.90
C ASN A 10 -9.23 8.82 -14.44
N GLU A 11 -9.43 8.85 -15.76
CA GLU A 11 -10.60 8.28 -16.43
C GLU A 11 -10.63 6.74 -16.29
N ARG A 12 -9.45 6.10 -16.33
CA ARG A 12 -9.31 4.64 -16.12
C ARG A 12 -9.63 4.25 -14.67
N LEU A 13 -9.27 5.10 -13.72
CA LEU A 13 -9.63 4.88 -12.31
C LEU A 13 -11.15 4.91 -12.08
N LEU A 14 -11.90 5.69 -12.87
CA LEU A 14 -13.35 5.76 -12.72
C LEU A 14 -14.03 4.40 -12.97
N ALA A 15 -13.57 3.62 -13.92
CA ALA A 15 -14.11 2.28 -14.16
C ALA A 15 -13.95 1.34 -12.95
N LEU A 16 -12.97 1.60 -12.10
CA LEU A 16 -12.67 0.83 -10.89
C LEU A 16 -12.93 1.65 -9.60
N SER A 17 -13.77 2.69 -9.69
CA SER A 17 -14.04 3.62 -8.57
C SER A 17 -14.57 2.94 -7.33
N SER A 18 -15.25 1.81 -7.46
CA SER A 18 -15.71 1.00 -6.31
C SER A 18 -14.58 0.42 -5.45
N LEU A 19 -13.33 0.44 -5.93
CA LEU A 19 -12.14 0.06 -5.16
C LEU A 19 -11.41 1.27 -4.56
N LEU A 20 -11.83 2.51 -4.93
CA LEU A 20 -11.19 3.75 -4.54
C LEU A 20 -12.03 4.51 -3.52
N TYR A 21 -11.36 5.01 -2.50
CA TYR A 21 -11.99 5.78 -1.44
C TYR A 21 -11.32 7.16 -1.31
N PRO A 22 -11.77 8.15 -2.10
CA PRO A 22 -11.24 9.52 -2.03
C PRO A 22 -11.47 10.15 -0.67
N ASN A 23 -12.62 9.87 -0.06
CA ASN A 23 -12.90 10.16 1.35
C ASN A 23 -12.46 8.96 2.20
N ALA A 24 -11.24 9.01 2.68
CA ALA A 24 -10.66 7.92 3.43
C ALA A 24 -11.40 7.62 4.75
N SER A 25 -12.15 8.60 5.30
CA SER A 25 -12.88 8.42 6.58
C SER A 25 -13.94 7.32 6.51
N GLU A 26 -14.56 7.12 5.36
CA GLU A 26 -15.55 6.06 5.16
C GLU A 26 -15.02 4.67 5.52
N ILE A 27 -13.71 4.43 5.29
CA ILE A 27 -13.09 3.13 5.52
C ILE A 27 -13.05 2.76 7.00
N TRP A 28 -12.72 3.71 7.88
CA TRP A 28 -12.58 3.44 9.32
C TRP A 28 -13.80 3.84 10.14
N GLU A 29 -14.70 4.64 9.60
CA GLU A 29 -15.98 4.91 10.22
C GLU A 29 -16.97 3.74 10.07
N ASN A 30 -16.94 3.07 8.89
CA ASN A 30 -17.85 1.95 8.58
C ASN A 30 -17.12 0.81 7.85
N PRO A 31 -16.10 0.17 8.46
CA PRO A 31 -15.31 -0.85 7.78
C PRO A 31 -16.13 -2.06 7.32
N ALA A 32 -17.15 -2.45 8.10
CA ALA A 32 -18.04 -3.56 7.73
C ALA A 32 -18.82 -3.26 6.44
N GLU A 33 -19.29 -2.02 6.22
CA GLU A 33 -19.98 -1.62 4.99
C GLU A 33 -19.02 -1.57 3.81
N VAL A 34 -17.78 -1.08 4.05
CA VAL A 34 -16.77 -0.94 3.02
C VAL A 34 -16.24 -2.29 2.54
N PHE A 35 -16.03 -3.24 3.44
CA PHE A 35 -15.42 -4.54 3.13
C PHE A 35 -16.40 -5.71 3.13
N GLY A 36 -17.59 -5.55 3.71
CA GLY A 36 -18.56 -6.64 3.89
C GLY A 36 -18.23 -7.61 5.02
N ASN A 37 -17.29 -7.25 5.90
CA ASN A 37 -16.85 -8.04 7.05
C ASN A 37 -16.16 -7.15 8.10
N ASP A 38 -15.91 -7.72 9.28
CA ASP A 38 -15.27 -7.03 10.42
C ASP A 38 -13.81 -7.43 10.64
N ASN A 39 -13.12 -7.89 9.60
CA ASN A 39 -11.72 -8.27 9.69
C ASN A 39 -10.83 -7.07 10.10
N PRO A 40 -9.78 -7.29 10.90
CA PRO A 40 -8.85 -6.24 11.30
C PRO A 40 -8.21 -5.54 10.08
N LEU A 41 -8.00 -4.24 10.20
CA LEU A 41 -7.51 -3.40 9.10
C LEU A 41 -5.98 -3.26 9.15
N LYS A 42 -5.32 -3.40 7.99
CA LYS A 42 -3.91 -3.09 7.78
C LYS A 42 -3.73 -2.02 6.71
N LEU A 43 -2.68 -1.21 6.82
CA LEU A 43 -2.35 -0.14 5.89
C LEU A 43 -1.00 -0.40 5.22
N GLU A 44 -0.95 -0.43 3.89
CA GLU A 44 0.31 -0.29 3.15
C GLU A 44 0.49 1.18 2.73
N VAL A 45 1.59 1.80 3.20
CA VAL A 45 1.95 3.18 2.88
C VAL A 45 2.93 3.19 1.72
N GLY A 46 2.53 3.79 0.60
CA GLY A 46 3.32 3.80 -0.63
C GLY A 46 3.24 2.47 -1.37
N CYS A 47 2.03 1.97 -1.65
CA CYS A 47 1.83 0.66 -2.28
C CYS A 47 2.39 0.55 -3.71
N GLY A 48 2.85 1.66 -4.28
CA GLY A 48 3.45 1.68 -5.60
C GLY A 48 2.52 1.12 -6.67
N LYS A 49 2.99 0.13 -7.44
CA LYS A 49 2.21 -0.53 -8.48
C LYS A 49 1.34 -1.70 -7.96
N GLY A 50 1.29 -1.90 -6.65
CA GLY A 50 0.38 -2.83 -6.00
C GLY A 50 0.81 -4.30 -6.00
N ASP A 51 2.08 -4.63 -6.31
CA ASP A 51 2.55 -6.02 -6.32
C ASP A 51 2.43 -6.66 -4.94
N PHE A 52 2.92 -5.97 -3.92
CA PHE A 52 2.95 -6.46 -2.55
C PHE A 52 1.54 -6.62 -1.99
N ILE A 53 0.72 -5.57 -2.04
CA ILE A 53 -0.64 -5.60 -1.48
C ILE A 53 -1.52 -6.65 -2.17
N THR A 54 -1.37 -6.84 -3.48
CA THR A 54 -2.11 -7.87 -4.22
C THR A 54 -1.75 -9.27 -3.71
N ALA A 55 -0.46 -9.58 -3.59
CA ALA A 55 -0.03 -10.88 -3.10
C ALA A 55 -0.35 -11.09 -1.61
N LEU A 56 -0.21 -10.04 -0.79
CA LEU A 56 -0.53 -10.08 0.64
C LEU A 56 -2.02 -10.35 0.87
N SER A 57 -2.89 -9.68 0.13
CA SER A 57 -4.35 -9.82 0.26
C SER A 57 -4.88 -11.20 -0.14
N GLU A 58 -4.16 -11.90 -1.00
CA GLU A 58 -4.46 -13.29 -1.38
C GLU A 58 -3.98 -14.28 -0.32
N ARG A 59 -2.82 -14.03 0.26
CA ARG A 59 -2.22 -14.90 1.27
C ARG A 59 -2.90 -14.81 2.63
N ASP A 60 -3.13 -13.58 3.10
CA ASP A 60 -3.60 -13.29 4.45
C ASP A 60 -5.04 -12.74 4.38
N THR A 61 -6.01 -13.62 4.11
CA THR A 61 -7.41 -13.25 3.85
C THR A 61 -8.20 -12.87 5.10
N GLU A 62 -7.64 -13.11 6.28
CA GLU A 62 -8.19 -12.72 7.58
C GLU A 62 -8.08 -11.24 7.90
N PHE A 63 -7.46 -10.44 7.03
CA PHE A 63 -7.31 -8.99 7.18
C PHE A 63 -7.99 -8.24 6.03
N ASN A 64 -8.45 -7.04 6.33
CA ASN A 64 -8.78 -6.01 5.35
C ASN A 64 -7.56 -5.09 5.15
N TYR A 65 -7.43 -4.54 3.96
CA TYR A 65 -6.27 -3.74 3.59
C TYR A 65 -6.65 -2.39 3.00
N VAL A 66 -5.91 -1.37 3.40
CA VAL A 66 -5.86 -0.07 2.71
C VAL A 66 -4.52 0.04 2.02
N ALA A 67 -4.54 0.28 0.72
CA ALA A 67 -3.36 0.56 -0.09
C ALA A 67 -3.30 2.06 -0.41
N LEU A 68 -2.33 2.76 0.16
CA LEU A 68 -2.16 4.19 0.00
C LEU A 68 -1.02 4.50 -0.96
N GLU A 69 -1.30 5.29 -2.00
CA GLU A 69 -0.29 5.79 -2.94
C GLU A 69 -0.52 7.28 -3.25
N ARG A 70 0.55 8.05 -3.19
CA ARG A 70 0.49 9.49 -3.42
C ARG A 70 0.32 9.87 -4.89
N VAL A 71 0.97 9.12 -5.77
CA VAL A 71 1.04 9.43 -7.20
C VAL A 71 -0.08 8.73 -7.95
N SER A 72 -1.09 9.47 -8.41
CA SER A 72 -2.26 8.90 -9.08
C SER A 72 -1.91 8.02 -10.29
N ASP A 73 -0.91 8.39 -11.09
CA ASP A 73 -0.44 7.57 -12.22
C ASP A 73 0.14 6.21 -11.79
N VAL A 74 0.65 6.11 -10.57
CA VAL A 74 1.14 4.86 -9.97
C VAL A 74 -0.03 4.07 -9.40
N ALA A 75 -0.94 4.74 -8.69
CA ALA A 75 -2.15 4.12 -8.13
C ALA A 75 -3.03 3.47 -9.20
N VAL A 76 -3.16 4.08 -10.41
CA VAL A 76 -3.84 3.44 -11.56
C VAL A 76 -3.30 2.03 -11.80
N CYS A 77 -1.99 1.86 -11.79
CA CYS A 77 -1.38 0.55 -12.02
C CYS A 77 -1.70 -0.44 -10.90
N ALA A 78 -1.73 0.03 -9.65
CA ALA A 78 -2.03 -0.80 -8.49
C ALA A 78 -3.48 -1.30 -8.53
N VAL A 79 -4.43 -0.40 -8.74
CA VAL A 79 -5.86 -0.73 -8.81
C VAL A 79 -6.15 -1.69 -9.96
N GLU A 80 -5.62 -1.43 -11.16
CA GLU A 80 -5.79 -2.30 -12.32
C GLU A 80 -5.15 -3.67 -12.13
N LYS A 81 -3.96 -3.73 -11.50
CA LYS A 81 -3.30 -4.99 -11.19
C LYS A 81 -4.13 -5.82 -10.23
N TYR A 82 -4.59 -5.23 -9.13
CA TYR A 82 -5.44 -5.89 -8.17
C TYR A 82 -6.75 -6.39 -8.82
N ALA A 83 -7.44 -5.52 -9.56
CA ALA A 83 -8.68 -5.89 -10.24
C ALA A 83 -8.47 -7.03 -11.24
N LYS A 84 -7.39 -7.00 -12.03
CA LYS A 84 -7.02 -8.10 -12.93
C LYS A 84 -6.73 -9.39 -12.19
N HIS A 85 -5.97 -9.32 -11.09
CA HIS A 85 -5.65 -10.47 -10.26
C HIS A 85 -6.90 -11.11 -9.65
N ARG A 86 -7.88 -10.30 -9.25
CA ARG A 86 -9.19 -10.73 -8.77
C ARG A 86 -10.11 -11.29 -9.87
N GLY A 87 -9.66 -11.34 -11.12
CA GLY A 87 -10.48 -11.79 -12.23
C GLY A 87 -11.60 -10.82 -12.63
N LEU A 88 -11.50 -9.54 -12.24
CA LEU A 88 -12.53 -8.53 -12.52
C LEU A 88 -12.46 -7.95 -13.93
N GLY A 89 -11.55 -8.45 -14.75
CA GLY A 89 -11.36 -8.01 -16.12
C GLY A 89 -9.95 -7.48 -16.39
N ALA A 90 -9.81 -6.73 -17.48
CA ALA A 90 -8.53 -6.14 -17.89
C ALA A 90 -8.73 -4.87 -18.71
N LEU A 91 -7.65 -4.09 -18.84
CA LEU A 91 -7.60 -2.95 -19.72
C LEU A 91 -7.69 -3.43 -21.19
N GLY A 92 -8.73 -3.02 -21.89
CA GLY A 92 -8.92 -3.31 -23.31
C GLY A 92 -7.99 -2.50 -24.23
N ALA A 93 -7.85 -2.92 -25.49
CA ALA A 93 -7.00 -2.26 -26.48
C ALA A 93 -7.33 -0.76 -26.69
N ASN A 94 -8.59 -0.38 -26.48
CA ASN A 94 -9.09 0.99 -26.63
C ASN A 94 -9.01 1.82 -25.33
N GLY A 95 -8.36 1.29 -24.27
CA GLY A 95 -8.15 2.00 -23.01
C GLY A 95 -9.32 1.94 -22.01
N GLY A 96 -10.43 1.29 -22.35
CA GLY A 96 -11.54 1.03 -21.42
C GLY A 96 -11.31 -0.25 -20.61
N TRP A 97 -12.04 -0.42 -19.51
CA TRP A 97 -12.01 -1.63 -18.67
C TRP A 97 -13.01 -2.66 -19.21
N GLN A 98 -12.55 -3.86 -19.52
CA GLN A 98 -13.40 -4.96 -19.99
C GLN A 98 -13.56 -6.01 -18.91
N THR A 99 -14.79 -6.27 -18.49
CA THR A 99 -15.14 -7.31 -17.51
C THR A 99 -15.16 -8.70 -18.15
N PRO A 100 -15.10 -9.79 -17.35
CA PRO A 100 -15.11 -11.15 -17.88
C PRO A 100 -16.37 -11.54 -18.66
N ASP A 101 -17.51 -10.92 -18.32
CA ASP A 101 -18.79 -11.10 -19.02
C ASP A 101 -18.91 -10.27 -20.30
N GLY A 102 -17.81 -9.59 -20.70
CA GLY A 102 -17.71 -8.85 -21.96
C GLY A 102 -18.21 -7.41 -21.92
N ARG A 103 -18.70 -6.90 -20.78
CA ARG A 103 -19.05 -5.48 -20.65
C ARG A 103 -17.80 -4.62 -20.79
N LEU A 104 -17.92 -3.51 -21.50
CA LEU A 104 -16.85 -2.54 -21.69
C LEU A 104 -17.24 -1.21 -21.01
N PHE A 105 -16.46 -0.80 -20.02
CA PHE A 105 -16.53 0.51 -19.42
C PHE A 105 -15.49 1.40 -20.10
N LYS A 106 -15.96 2.39 -20.87
CA LYS A 106 -15.09 3.36 -21.55
C LYS A 106 -14.43 4.29 -20.52
N ASN A 107 -13.41 4.99 -20.98
CA ASN A 107 -12.79 6.04 -20.15
C ASN A 107 -13.84 7.07 -19.70
N GLY A 108 -13.92 7.31 -18.40
CA GLY A 108 -14.90 8.22 -17.81
C GLY A 108 -16.21 7.56 -17.35
N GLU A 109 -16.45 6.30 -17.67
CA GLU A 109 -17.57 5.52 -17.14
C GLU A 109 -17.16 4.81 -15.85
N SER A 110 -18.07 4.74 -14.88
CA SER A 110 -17.86 4.03 -13.62
C SER A 110 -18.60 2.68 -13.63
N TRP A 111 -17.98 1.68 -13.02
CA TRP A 111 -18.61 0.40 -12.73
C TRP A 111 -19.03 0.37 -11.26
N ASP A 112 -20.33 0.34 -11.00
CA ASP A 112 -20.85 0.02 -9.68
C ASP A 112 -20.63 -1.49 -9.42
N MET A 113 -19.46 -1.79 -8.89
CA MET A 113 -19.01 -3.16 -8.66
C MET A 113 -19.71 -3.71 -7.42
N PRO A 114 -20.37 -4.87 -7.49
CA PRO A 114 -20.91 -5.55 -6.32
C PRO A 114 -19.86 -5.76 -5.21
N LEU A 115 -20.27 -5.60 -3.94
CA LEU A 115 -19.35 -5.62 -2.80
C LEU A 115 -18.57 -6.93 -2.71
N GLU A 116 -19.21 -8.06 -2.97
CA GLU A 116 -18.62 -9.41 -2.94
C GLU A 116 -17.49 -9.60 -3.95
N LEU A 117 -17.46 -8.80 -5.01
CA LEU A 117 -16.39 -8.83 -6.01
C LEU A 117 -15.16 -7.99 -5.62
N ARG A 118 -15.35 -6.97 -4.75
CA ARG A 118 -14.30 -6.01 -4.42
C ARG A 118 -13.12 -6.61 -3.64
N GLY A 119 -13.32 -7.78 -3.00
CA GLY A 119 -12.31 -8.41 -2.14
C GLY A 119 -11.96 -7.56 -0.92
N ASN A 120 -10.78 -7.78 -0.36
CA ASN A 120 -10.34 -7.24 0.92
C ASN A 120 -9.34 -6.06 0.79
N VAL A 121 -9.18 -5.44 -0.37
CA VAL A 121 -8.32 -4.24 -0.56
C VAL A 121 -9.13 -3.03 -1.01
N ARG A 122 -8.85 -1.88 -0.39
CA ARG A 122 -9.32 -0.55 -0.84
C ARG A 122 -8.14 0.36 -1.06
N PHE A 123 -8.26 1.25 -2.03
CA PHE A 123 -7.17 2.14 -2.44
C PHE A 123 -7.50 3.59 -2.09
N ILE A 124 -6.48 4.31 -1.62
CA ILE A 124 -6.53 5.75 -1.38
C ILE A 124 -5.42 6.41 -2.22
N VAL A 125 -5.77 7.46 -2.94
CA VAL A 125 -4.79 8.32 -3.60
C VAL A 125 -4.59 9.57 -2.75
N GLY A 126 -3.45 9.66 -2.05
CA GLY A 126 -3.20 10.76 -1.12
C GLY A 126 -1.85 10.72 -0.43
N GLU A 127 -1.54 11.77 0.30
CA GLU A 127 -0.35 11.85 1.16
C GLU A 127 -0.55 11.05 2.45
N ALA A 128 0.48 10.32 2.87
CA ALA A 128 0.41 9.45 4.02
C ALA A 128 0.05 10.21 5.32
N ASN A 129 0.68 11.36 5.54
CA ASN A 129 0.42 12.15 6.73
C ASN A 129 -1.03 12.65 6.78
N ASP A 130 -1.56 13.14 5.65
CA ASP A 130 -2.93 13.66 5.57
C ASP A 130 -3.99 12.57 5.83
N VAL A 131 -3.69 11.34 5.46
CA VAL A 131 -4.58 10.19 5.66
C VAL A 131 -4.47 9.69 7.11
N VAL A 132 -3.25 9.39 7.57
CA VAL A 132 -3.04 8.75 8.89
C VAL A 132 -3.41 9.67 10.06
N THR A 133 -3.19 10.98 9.94
CA THR A 133 -3.58 11.94 11.00
C THR A 133 -5.09 11.99 11.27
N ARG A 134 -5.91 11.60 10.27
CA ARG A 134 -7.38 11.56 10.40
C ARG A 134 -7.92 10.21 10.88
N MET A 135 -7.07 9.18 10.91
CA MET A 135 -7.47 7.86 11.38
C MET A 135 -7.69 7.86 12.89
N PRO A 136 -8.67 7.10 13.40
CA PRO A 136 -8.86 6.91 14.84
C PRO A 136 -7.66 6.23 15.50
N ASP A 137 -7.50 6.48 16.79
CA ASP A 137 -6.53 5.76 17.61
C ASP A 137 -6.86 4.27 17.62
N ASN A 138 -5.83 3.42 17.67
CA ASN A 138 -5.96 1.95 17.75
C ASN A 138 -6.86 1.33 16.65
N SER A 139 -6.84 1.88 15.45
CA SER A 139 -7.69 1.44 14.33
C SER A 139 -7.01 0.45 13.38
N LEU A 140 -5.69 0.27 13.48
CA LEU A 140 -4.92 -0.58 12.58
C LEU A 140 -4.24 -1.74 13.31
N ALA A 141 -4.43 -2.96 12.80
CA ALA A 141 -3.68 -4.14 13.22
C ALA A 141 -2.24 -4.17 12.67
N GLY A 142 -1.95 -3.38 11.65
CA GLY A 142 -0.61 -3.29 11.09
C GLY A 142 -0.43 -2.17 10.08
N ILE A 143 0.81 -1.70 9.98
CA ILE A 143 1.26 -0.75 8.97
C ILE A 143 2.49 -1.31 8.27
N ILE A 144 2.53 -1.18 6.95
CA ILE A 144 3.59 -1.71 6.10
C ILE A 144 4.13 -0.57 5.25
N ALA A 145 5.45 -0.39 5.25
CA ALA A 145 6.15 0.57 4.41
C ALA A 145 7.33 -0.11 3.71
N ASN A 146 7.19 -0.41 2.43
CA ASN A 146 8.21 -1.12 1.65
C ASN A 146 8.85 -0.18 0.63
N PHE A 147 10.20 -0.12 0.61
CA PHE A 147 11.01 0.56 -0.40
C PHE A 147 10.61 2.03 -0.62
N SER A 148 10.33 2.74 0.48
CA SER A 148 10.06 4.17 0.43
C SER A 148 11.29 4.97 0.04
N ASP A 149 11.09 6.16 -0.54
CA ASP A 149 12.19 7.05 -0.93
C ASP A 149 13.09 7.39 0.27
N PRO A 150 14.41 7.17 0.19
CA PRO A 150 15.34 7.38 1.30
C PRO A 150 15.64 8.87 1.57
N TRP A 151 15.37 9.75 0.62
CA TRP A 151 15.62 11.20 0.73
C TRP A 151 17.03 11.55 1.22
N SER A 152 18.04 10.76 0.80
CA SER A 152 19.40 10.78 1.33
C SER A 152 20.26 12.00 0.94
N ARG A 153 19.82 12.78 -0.05
CA ARG A 153 20.69 13.82 -0.66
C ARG A 153 20.88 15.09 0.16
N LYS A 154 20.02 15.41 1.13
CA LYS A 154 20.12 16.58 2.00
C LYS A 154 19.41 16.31 3.31
N CYS A 155 20.00 16.68 4.45
CA CYS A 155 19.38 16.59 5.78
C CYS A 155 18.01 17.28 5.87
N THR A 156 17.80 18.36 5.10
CA THR A 156 16.50 19.05 5.02
C THR A 156 15.37 18.16 4.44
N TYR A 157 15.71 17.06 3.80
CA TYR A 157 14.72 16.14 3.21
C TYR A 157 14.31 14.98 4.14
N GLU A 158 14.95 14.84 5.29
CA GLU A 158 14.64 13.78 6.26
C GLU A 158 13.17 13.79 6.68
N LYS A 159 12.57 14.98 6.82
CA LYS A 159 11.14 15.15 7.13
C LYS A 159 10.19 14.52 6.10
N ARG A 160 10.70 14.09 4.94
CA ARG A 160 9.92 13.42 3.89
C ARG A 160 10.00 11.90 3.98
N ARG A 161 10.89 11.37 4.81
CA ARG A 161 10.99 9.92 5.06
C ARG A 161 9.72 9.45 5.74
N LEU A 162 9.15 8.36 5.27
CA LEU A 162 7.96 7.75 5.89
C LEU A 162 8.26 7.20 7.31
N THR A 163 9.54 7.12 7.69
CA THR A 163 10.03 6.74 9.02
C THR A 163 10.55 7.92 9.83
N HIS A 164 10.26 9.16 9.42
CA HIS A 164 10.53 10.34 10.23
C HIS A 164 9.60 10.36 11.47
N PRO A 165 10.04 10.84 12.67
CA PRO A 165 9.24 10.90 13.89
C PRO A 165 7.81 11.43 13.69
N ALA A 166 7.61 12.46 12.89
CA ALA A 166 6.28 13.01 12.60
C ALA A 166 5.29 11.98 11.96
N TYR A 167 5.80 10.97 11.24
CA TYR A 167 5.00 9.85 10.75
C TYR A 167 4.91 8.73 11.79
N LEU A 168 6.05 8.36 12.41
CA LEU A 168 6.11 7.26 13.37
C LEU A 168 5.21 7.49 14.58
N GLU A 169 5.14 8.71 15.12
CA GLU A 169 4.24 9.08 16.21
C GLU A 169 2.76 8.86 15.82
N ASN A 170 2.37 9.25 14.60
CA ASN A 170 1.04 8.98 14.08
C ASN A 170 0.80 7.49 13.85
N TYR A 171 1.79 6.75 13.32
CA TYR A 171 1.68 5.30 13.17
C TYR A 171 1.50 4.62 14.53
N LYS A 172 2.26 5.04 15.56
CA LYS A 172 2.11 4.52 16.93
C LYS A 172 0.72 4.76 17.49
N ARG A 173 0.16 5.93 17.26
CA ARG A 173 -1.19 6.31 17.71
C ARG A 173 -2.28 5.46 17.08
N VAL A 174 -2.22 5.23 15.76
CA VAL A 174 -3.28 4.50 15.04
C VAL A 174 -3.15 2.99 15.12
N LEU A 175 -1.98 2.45 15.46
CA LEU A 175 -1.79 1.02 15.69
C LEU A 175 -2.49 0.58 16.97
N THR A 176 -3.12 -0.59 16.93
CA THR A 176 -3.59 -1.29 18.15
C THR A 176 -2.40 -1.63 19.06
N PRO A 177 -2.60 -1.91 20.36
CA PRO A 177 -1.51 -2.26 21.26
C PRO A 177 -0.60 -3.40 20.76
N ASP A 178 -1.18 -4.40 20.08
CA ASP A 178 -0.46 -5.54 19.48
C ASP A 178 -0.15 -5.31 17.98
N GLY A 179 -0.45 -4.12 17.46
CA GLY A 179 -0.26 -3.78 16.05
C GLY A 179 1.21 -3.66 15.66
N LEU A 180 1.56 -4.14 14.47
CA LEU A 180 2.94 -4.19 13.99
C LEU A 180 3.20 -3.15 12.92
N PHE A 181 4.32 -2.44 13.02
CA PHE A 181 4.92 -1.68 11.94
C PHE A 181 5.98 -2.53 11.24
N SER A 182 5.81 -2.78 9.95
CA SER A 182 6.75 -3.52 9.11
C SER A 182 7.39 -2.61 8.08
N PHE A 183 8.72 -2.65 7.99
CA PHE A 183 9.50 -1.81 7.10
C PHE A 183 10.54 -2.61 6.36
N LYS A 184 10.67 -2.39 5.03
CA LYS A 184 11.73 -2.95 4.18
C LYS A 184 12.38 -1.86 3.34
N THR A 185 13.70 -1.94 3.18
CA THR A 185 14.47 -1.03 2.33
C THR A 185 15.74 -1.70 1.81
N ASP A 186 16.23 -1.26 0.66
CA ASP A 186 17.53 -1.56 0.07
C ASP A 186 18.57 -0.48 0.41
N ASP A 187 18.16 0.63 1.05
CA ASP A 187 19.02 1.75 1.41
C ASP A 187 19.49 1.63 2.88
N GLU A 188 20.77 1.32 3.07
CA GLU A 188 21.36 1.18 4.41
C GLU A 188 21.24 2.43 5.27
N THR A 189 21.33 3.63 4.66
CA THR A 189 21.21 4.89 5.40
C THR A 189 19.79 5.08 5.94
N LEU A 190 18.79 4.73 5.14
CA LEU A 190 17.40 4.78 5.58
C LEU A 190 17.11 3.69 6.62
N PHE A 191 17.72 2.52 6.49
CA PHE A 191 17.61 1.44 7.47
C PHE A 191 18.14 1.90 8.84
N ASP A 192 19.40 2.37 8.90
CA ASP A 192 20.03 2.85 10.13
C ASP A 192 19.24 3.96 10.79
N TYR A 193 18.82 4.94 10.00
CA TYR A 193 17.95 6.03 10.46
C TYR A 193 16.64 5.50 11.07
N THR A 194 16.00 4.54 10.41
CA THR A 194 14.71 3.99 10.88
C THR A 194 14.88 3.24 12.19
N VAL A 195 15.91 2.39 12.31
CA VAL A 195 16.23 1.64 13.53
C VAL A 195 16.52 2.60 14.71
N GLU A 196 17.19 3.73 14.44
CA GLU A 196 17.45 4.76 15.46
C GLU A 196 16.17 5.48 15.89
N MET A 197 15.27 5.81 14.95
CA MET A 197 14.07 6.60 15.23
C MET A 197 12.93 5.81 15.89
N LEU A 198 12.79 4.53 15.59
CA LEU A 198 11.68 3.69 16.11
C LEU A 198 11.59 3.72 17.65
N PRO A 199 12.66 3.48 18.42
CA PRO A 199 12.58 3.53 19.89
C PRO A 199 12.25 4.92 20.42
N THR A 200 12.71 5.98 19.77
CA THR A 200 12.42 7.37 20.19
C THR A 200 10.94 7.72 20.08
N CYS A 201 10.21 7.01 19.18
CA CYS A 201 8.76 7.16 18.98
C CYS A 201 7.94 6.08 19.71
N GLY A 202 8.55 5.35 20.67
CA GLY A 202 7.86 4.37 21.51
C GLY A 202 7.57 3.03 20.86
N PHE A 203 8.30 2.67 19.80
CA PHE A 203 8.26 1.32 19.20
C PHE A 203 9.31 0.42 19.87
N GLU A 204 8.94 -0.84 20.06
CA GLU A 204 9.86 -1.92 20.38
C GLU A 204 10.23 -2.65 19.10
N ILE A 205 11.53 -2.85 18.84
CA ILE A 205 12.00 -3.60 17.68
C ILE A 205 11.99 -5.09 18.05
N VAL A 206 11.05 -5.82 17.49
CA VAL A 206 10.88 -7.26 17.74
C VAL A 206 11.65 -8.14 16.76
N PHE A 207 12.07 -7.56 15.64
CA PHE A 207 12.91 -8.23 14.63
C PHE A 207 13.61 -7.19 13.77
N GLU A 208 14.91 -7.40 13.52
CA GLU A 208 15.67 -6.66 12.52
C GLU A 208 16.66 -7.57 11.79
N THR A 209 16.95 -7.25 10.54
CA THR A 209 17.96 -7.94 9.75
C THR A 209 18.48 -7.05 8.63
N ARG A 210 19.73 -7.21 8.24
CA ARG A 210 20.31 -6.57 7.04
C ARG A 210 20.37 -7.51 5.84
N ASP A 211 19.76 -8.68 5.96
CA ASP A 211 19.68 -9.67 4.88
C ASP A 211 18.42 -10.52 5.08
N LEU A 212 17.27 -9.96 4.66
CA LEU A 212 15.98 -10.60 4.80
C LEU A 212 15.94 -11.98 4.14
N HIS A 213 16.58 -12.10 2.98
CA HIS A 213 16.56 -13.35 2.21
C HIS A 213 17.40 -14.48 2.84
N ALA A 214 18.36 -14.14 3.69
CA ALA A 214 19.13 -15.10 4.49
C ALA A 214 18.59 -15.29 5.91
N SER A 215 17.53 -14.56 6.28
CA SER A 215 16.95 -14.60 7.63
C SER A 215 15.92 -15.71 7.79
N GLU A 216 15.55 -15.98 9.05
CA GLU A 216 14.44 -16.89 9.40
C GLU A 216 13.08 -16.45 8.84
N ARG A 217 12.92 -15.16 8.50
CA ARG A 217 11.70 -14.58 7.92
C ARG A 217 11.64 -14.66 6.39
N ALA A 218 12.68 -15.18 5.73
CA ALA A 218 12.75 -15.32 4.27
C ALA A 218 11.56 -16.10 3.68
N ALA A 219 11.16 -17.20 4.33
CA ALA A 219 10.06 -18.06 3.85
C ALA A 219 8.70 -17.36 3.86
N GLY A 220 8.48 -16.41 4.76
CA GLY A 220 7.24 -15.62 4.86
C GLY A 220 7.27 -14.31 4.06
N ASN A 221 8.37 -14.01 3.39
CA ASN A 221 8.51 -12.76 2.65
C ASN A 221 7.77 -12.80 1.31
N ILE A 222 7.00 -11.74 1.03
CA ILE A 222 6.43 -11.49 -0.30
C ILE A 222 7.43 -10.68 -1.10
N ILE A 223 8.00 -11.30 -2.13
CA ILE A 223 9.01 -10.67 -3.00
C ILE A 223 8.29 -9.84 -4.06
N THR A 224 8.47 -8.52 -4.00
CA THR A 224 7.94 -7.59 -5.00
C THR A 224 8.75 -7.62 -6.30
N GLU A 225 8.21 -7.01 -7.39
CA GLU A 225 8.98 -6.78 -8.62
C GLU A 225 10.24 -5.94 -8.35
N TYR A 226 10.12 -4.93 -7.48
CA TYR A 226 11.22 -4.07 -7.07
C TYR A 226 12.31 -4.88 -6.36
N GLU A 227 11.94 -5.63 -5.35
CA GLU A 227 12.83 -6.49 -4.56
C GLU A 227 13.56 -7.51 -5.42
N ARG A 228 12.84 -8.17 -6.35
CA ARG A 228 13.43 -9.15 -7.29
C ARG A 228 14.52 -8.53 -8.16
N ASN A 229 14.35 -7.27 -8.59
CA ASN A 229 15.35 -6.57 -9.38
C ASN A 229 16.64 -6.31 -8.57
N PHE A 230 16.53 -6.04 -7.27
CA PHE A 230 17.69 -5.86 -6.38
C PHE A 230 18.36 -7.18 -6.04
N MET A 231 17.60 -8.24 -5.78
CA MET A 231 18.12 -9.60 -5.59
C MET A 231 18.99 -10.02 -6.78
N ASN A 232 18.53 -9.77 -8.01
CA ASN A 232 19.30 -10.10 -9.23
C ASN A 232 20.60 -9.30 -9.36
N GLN A 233 20.78 -8.22 -8.63
CA GLN A 233 21.98 -7.40 -8.56
C GLN A 233 22.84 -7.72 -7.34
N GLY A 234 22.44 -8.68 -6.50
CA GLY A 234 23.15 -9.05 -5.27
C GLY A 234 22.98 -8.01 -4.15
N ILE A 235 22.01 -7.13 -4.24
CA ILE A 235 21.71 -6.13 -3.21
C ILE A 235 20.82 -6.80 -2.15
N LYS A 236 21.20 -6.64 -0.89
CA LYS A 236 20.47 -7.16 0.27
C LYS A 236 19.26 -6.27 0.60
N ILE A 237 18.27 -6.87 1.21
CA ILE A 237 17.09 -6.21 1.74
C ILE A 237 17.07 -6.46 3.25
#